data_343d200b4255ba4d62849d1629514b08
#
_entry.id   343d200b4255ba4d62849d1629514b08
#
_cell.length_a   1.000
_cell.length_b   1.000
_cell.length_c   1.000
_cell.angle_alpha   90.00
_cell.angle_beta   90.00
_cell.angle_gamma   90.00
#
_symmetry.space_group_name_H-M   'P 1'
#
loop_
_entity.id
_entity.type
_entity.pdbx_description
1 polymer ?
#
loop_
_entity_poly.entity_id
_entity_poly.type
_entity_poly.pdbx_seq_one_letter_code
_entity_poly.pdbx_strand_id
1 'polypeptide(L)'
;MKELRSLGELTFRSNVEVYRYNEKYIIVYDDHRYVLNILFEAFKLGMFTSCPNIIYFDRHDDACNPNIVKSELFKRWGAAELKDVSSPNFWSFVEFDLGYWDDDWLLAGMELGLINNSVVIGQQDNSNIRALNNCFVSTDGKVHELYSINHLNTSLGCRGCLGDNVIKEPYYTAVRNMFEYNQPPYGRYNKFSKEATTPFILDFDLDCFTTECEEKIYAWPETIFRRMYYEHDEVRFFMREIISRSQFITICREPGCCGGIGESNKILEYLDQYLFEGNLGTMSII
;
A
#
# COMPACT_ATOMS: atom_id res chain seq x y z
N MET A 1 22.33 7.17 -9.05
CA MET A 1 21.73 8.03 -10.09
C MET A 1 21.32 7.29 -11.36
N LYS A 2 22.11 6.34 -11.89
CA LYS A 2 21.71 5.53 -13.07
C LYS A 2 20.52 4.58 -12.77
N GLU A 3 20.40 4.13 -11.55
CA GLU A 3 19.45 3.10 -11.13
C GLU A 3 18.00 3.63 -10.99
N LEU A 4 17.85 4.90 -10.68
CA LEU A 4 16.53 5.53 -10.56
C LEU A 4 15.98 6.11 -11.86
N ARG A 5 16.83 6.33 -12.85
CA ARG A 5 16.34 6.62 -14.20
C ARG A 5 15.54 5.45 -14.79
N SER A 6 15.85 4.21 -14.39
CA SER A 6 15.05 3.07 -14.82
C SER A 6 13.67 3.03 -14.17
N LEU A 7 13.51 3.42 -12.91
CA LEU A 7 12.19 3.64 -12.33
C LEU A 7 11.47 4.81 -13.00
N GLY A 8 12.18 5.88 -13.34
CA GLY A 8 11.62 7.01 -14.11
C GLY A 8 11.29 6.70 -15.57
N GLU A 9 11.92 5.71 -16.20
CA GLU A 9 11.55 5.20 -17.53
C GLU A 9 10.21 4.44 -17.52
N LEU A 10 9.73 4.04 -16.34
CA LEU A 10 8.37 3.53 -16.11
C LEU A 10 7.29 4.61 -16.39
N THR A 11 7.66 5.86 -16.45
CA THR A 11 6.74 7.01 -16.47
C THR A 11 5.88 7.13 -17.73
N PHE A 12 6.12 6.33 -18.75
CA PHE A 12 5.45 6.54 -20.05
C PHE A 12 3.94 6.22 -20.03
N ARG A 13 3.42 5.54 -18.97
CA ARG A 13 2.00 5.17 -18.87
C ARG A 13 1.32 5.46 -17.54
N SER A 14 2.06 5.80 -16.49
CA SER A 14 1.50 5.81 -15.13
C SER A 14 1.74 7.08 -14.32
N ASN A 15 2.21 8.18 -14.93
CA ASN A 15 2.55 9.42 -14.19
C ASN A 15 3.37 9.14 -12.91
N VAL A 16 4.40 8.29 -13.02
CA VAL A 16 5.24 7.98 -11.86
C VAL A 16 6.16 9.15 -11.53
N GLU A 17 6.08 9.61 -10.31
CA GLU A 17 6.93 10.65 -9.76
C GLU A 17 7.77 10.06 -8.63
N VAL A 18 9.07 10.35 -8.60
CA VAL A 18 9.98 9.81 -7.59
C VAL A 18 10.54 10.96 -6.75
N TYR A 19 10.34 10.87 -5.45
CA TYR A 19 10.82 11.83 -4.45
C TYR A 19 11.79 11.16 -3.50
N ARG A 20 12.52 11.97 -2.74
CA ARG A 20 13.42 11.49 -1.70
C ARG A 20 13.14 12.19 -0.37
N TYR A 21 12.86 11.42 0.66
CA TYR A 21 12.60 11.89 2.01
C TYR A 21 13.43 11.07 3.02
N ASN A 22 14.27 11.73 3.81
CA ASN A 22 15.11 11.09 4.83
C ASN A 22 15.83 9.82 4.33
N GLU A 23 16.57 9.96 3.23
CA GLU A 23 17.28 8.85 2.55
C GLU A 23 16.38 7.75 1.93
N LYS A 24 15.06 7.90 1.98
CA LYS A 24 14.08 6.97 1.40
C LYS A 24 13.53 7.48 0.09
N TYR A 25 13.12 6.57 -0.75
CA TYR A 25 12.36 6.88 -1.95
C TYR A 25 10.87 6.90 -1.63
N ILE A 26 10.18 7.91 -2.14
CA ILE A 26 8.73 7.98 -2.19
C ILE A 26 8.36 7.98 -3.67
N ILE A 27 7.55 7.03 -4.08
CA ILE A 27 7.15 6.83 -5.47
C ILE A 27 5.66 7.06 -5.56
N VAL A 28 5.25 8.12 -6.26
CA VAL A 28 3.84 8.50 -6.46
C VAL A 28 3.41 8.05 -7.86
N TYR A 29 2.23 7.45 -7.98
CA TYR A 29 1.70 6.90 -9.23
C TYR A 29 0.16 6.93 -9.23
N ASP A 30 -0.52 6.54 -10.32
CA ASP A 30 -1.96 6.78 -10.48
C ASP A 30 -2.84 5.52 -10.45
N ASP A 31 -2.30 4.33 -10.63
CA ASP A 31 -3.06 3.08 -10.78
C ASP A 31 -2.46 2.01 -9.86
N HIS A 32 -3.24 1.50 -8.90
CA HIS A 32 -2.72 0.74 -7.76
C HIS A 32 -2.01 -0.56 -8.16
N ARG A 33 -2.42 -1.25 -9.21
CA ARG A 33 -1.70 -2.46 -9.69
C ARG A 33 -0.24 -2.21 -10.07
N TYR A 34 0.14 -0.96 -10.41
CA TYR A 34 1.53 -0.62 -10.75
C TYR A 34 2.49 -0.67 -9.55
N VAL A 35 1.99 -0.81 -8.33
CA VAL A 35 2.84 -1.14 -7.18
C VAL A 35 3.66 -2.41 -7.46
N LEU A 36 3.10 -3.38 -8.19
CA LEU A 36 3.83 -4.58 -8.60
C LEU A 36 4.99 -4.28 -9.55
N ASN A 37 4.82 -3.36 -10.49
CA ASN A 37 5.91 -2.93 -11.36
C ASN A 37 7.04 -2.27 -10.57
N ILE A 38 6.67 -1.42 -9.60
CA ILE A 38 7.62 -0.76 -8.70
C ILE A 38 8.37 -1.80 -7.87
N LEU A 39 7.67 -2.75 -7.27
CA LEU A 39 8.28 -3.84 -6.50
C LEU A 39 9.20 -4.71 -7.37
N PHE A 40 8.78 -5.03 -8.58
CA PHE A 40 9.58 -5.82 -9.50
C PHE A 40 10.88 -5.11 -9.89
N GLU A 41 10.81 -3.82 -10.25
CA GLU A 41 12.00 -3.06 -10.59
C GLU A 41 12.92 -2.85 -9.37
N ALA A 42 12.36 -2.59 -8.19
CA ALA A 42 13.11 -2.51 -6.95
C ALA A 42 13.83 -3.84 -6.64
N PHE A 43 13.17 -4.98 -6.90
CA PHE A 43 13.78 -6.30 -6.79
C PHE A 43 14.94 -6.47 -7.81
N LYS A 44 14.73 -6.10 -9.07
CA LYS A 44 15.76 -6.16 -10.13
C LYS A 44 16.98 -5.30 -9.79
N LEU A 45 16.77 -4.16 -9.14
CA LEU A 45 17.82 -3.25 -8.67
C LEU A 45 18.51 -3.72 -7.38
N GLY A 46 18.05 -4.82 -6.77
CA GLY A 46 18.60 -5.33 -5.52
C GLY A 46 18.32 -4.43 -4.30
N MET A 47 17.26 -3.64 -4.34
CA MET A 47 16.88 -2.78 -3.21
C MET A 47 16.44 -3.57 -1.99
N PHE A 48 16.03 -4.82 -2.16
CA PHE A 48 15.79 -5.77 -1.07
C PHE A 48 16.36 -7.15 -1.42
N THR A 49 16.93 -7.79 -0.41
CA THR A 49 17.58 -9.10 -0.54
C THR A 49 16.67 -10.28 -0.21
N SER A 50 15.54 -10.00 0.44
CA SER A 50 14.50 -10.97 0.77
C SER A 50 13.14 -10.38 0.43
N CYS A 51 12.18 -11.23 0.11
CA CYS A 51 10.83 -10.84 -0.20
C CYS A 51 10.25 -9.99 0.96
N PRO A 52 9.89 -8.72 0.72
CA PRO A 52 9.42 -7.83 1.78
C PRO A 52 7.99 -8.14 2.22
N ASN A 53 7.66 -7.74 3.44
CA ASN A 53 6.28 -7.58 3.83
C ASN A 53 5.72 -6.26 3.25
N ILE A 54 4.41 -6.09 3.23
CA ILE A 54 3.77 -4.82 2.87
C ILE A 54 2.80 -4.36 3.96
N ILE A 55 2.86 -3.09 4.30
CA ILE A 55 1.85 -2.39 5.10
C ILE A 55 1.25 -1.36 4.17
N TYR A 56 -0.05 -1.42 3.95
CA TYR A 56 -0.71 -0.48 3.06
C TYR A 56 -1.97 0.11 3.68
N PHE A 57 -2.18 1.39 3.42
CA PHE A 57 -3.37 2.13 3.77
C PHE A 57 -4.29 2.13 2.57
N ASP A 58 -5.45 1.52 2.71
CA ASP A 58 -6.34 1.28 1.60
C ASP A 58 -7.78 1.10 2.09
N ARG A 59 -8.73 1.56 1.30
CA ARG A 59 -10.15 1.32 1.50
C ARG A 59 -10.54 -0.11 1.16
N HIS A 60 -9.80 -0.76 0.26
CA HIS A 60 -9.99 -2.12 -0.23
C HIS A 60 -8.90 -3.04 0.34
N ASP A 61 -9.00 -4.33 0.13
CA ASP A 61 -7.95 -5.26 0.58
C ASP A 61 -7.12 -5.84 -0.56
N ASP A 62 -7.48 -5.54 -1.79
CA ASP A 62 -6.83 -5.92 -3.03
C ASP A 62 -6.39 -7.38 -3.10
N ALA A 63 -7.16 -8.22 -2.41
CA ALA A 63 -6.89 -9.64 -2.22
C ALA A 63 -7.85 -10.51 -3.05
N CYS A 64 -8.30 -10.05 -4.21
CA CYS A 64 -8.99 -10.86 -5.18
C CYS A 64 -8.02 -11.89 -5.78
N ASN A 65 -8.56 -13.06 -6.15
CA ASN A 65 -7.73 -14.09 -6.73
C ASN A 65 -7.40 -13.76 -8.20
N PRO A 66 -6.12 -13.55 -8.55
CA PRO A 66 -5.71 -13.20 -9.91
C PRO A 66 -5.81 -14.37 -10.89
N ASN A 67 -6.16 -15.59 -10.41
CA ASN A 67 -6.24 -16.80 -11.22
C ASN A 67 -4.97 -17.10 -12.04
N ILE A 68 -3.80 -16.79 -11.47
CA ILE A 68 -2.51 -17.05 -12.09
C ILE A 68 -1.82 -18.25 -11.49
N VAL A 69 -0.98 -18.91 -12.28
CA VAL A 69 -0.08 -19.99 -11.87
C VAL A 69 1.33 -19.60 -12.21
N LYS A 70 2.18 -19.42 -11.20
CA LYS A 70 3.56 -18.95 -11.33
C LYS A 70 4.36 -19.71 -12.38
N SER A 71 4.28 -21.05 -12.39
CA SER A 71 5.03 -21.88 -13.32
C SER A 71 4.60 -21.68 -14.78
N GLU A 72 3.31 -21.42 -15.04
CA GLU A 72 2.81 -21.12 -16.37
C GLU A 72 3.25 -19.77 -16.88
N LEU A 73 3.24 -18.75 -15.99
CA LEU A 73 3.76 -17.43 -16.31
C LEU A 73 5.24 -17.47 -16.66
N PHE A 74 6.05 -18.14 -15.86
CA PHE A 74 7.49 -18.25 -16.10
C PHE A 74 7.80 -19.00 -17.40
N LYS A 75 7.03 -20.06 -17.71
CA LYS A 75 7.12 -20.73 -19.01
C LYS A 75 6.76 -19.79 -20.16
N ARG A 76 5.71 -19.00 -20.03
CA ARG A 76 5.28 -18.00 -21.03
C ARG A 76 6.36 -16.94 -21.25
N TRP A 77 7.03 -16.52 -20.20
CA TRP A 77 8.12 -15.52 -20.26
C TRP A 77 9.48 -16.09 -20.70
N GLY A 78 9.60 -17.42 -20.78
CA GLY A 78 10.88 -18.09 -21.06
C GLY A 78 11.92 -17.87 -19.96
N ALA A 79 11.47 -17.68 -18.71
CA ALA A 79 12.28 -17.40 -17.54
C ALA A 79 12.26 -18.59 -16.58
N ALA A 80 13.38 -18.84 -15.90
CA ALA A 80 13.47 -19.85 -14.84
C ALA A 80 13.09 -19.27 -13.47
N GLU A 81 13.43 -18.01 -13.25
CA GLU A 81 13.22 -17.31 -11.98
C GLU A 81 12.76 -15.87 -12.27
N LEU A 82 12.20 -15.20 -11.25
CA LEU A 82 11.70 -13.83 -11.38
C LEU A 82 12.79 -12.83 -11.84
N LYS A 83 14.03 -13.01 -11.41
CA LYS A 83 15.16 -12.16 -11.84
C LYS A 83 15.45 -12.22 -13.34
N ASP A 84 15.08 -13.34 -14.00
CA ASP A 84 15.30 -13.56 -15.44
C ASP A 84 14.19 -12.95 -16.30
N VAL A 85 13.06 -12.56 -15.69
CA VAL A 85 11.93 -11.93 -16.39
C VAL A 85 12.35 -10.54 -16.85
N SER A 86 12.07 -10.22 -18.11
CA SER A 86 12.29 -8.88 -18.63
C SER A 86 11.23 -7.88 -18.13
N SER A 87 11.61 -6.63 -17.91
CA SER A 87 10.66 -5.58 -17.50
C SER A 87 9.47 -5.46 -18.47
N PRO A 88 9.63 -5.49 -19.81
CA PRO A 88 8.49 -5.46 -20.70
C PRO A 88 7.51 -6.63 -20.53
N ASN A 89 7.99 -7.84 -20.25
CA ASN A 89 7.13 -8.99 -20.00
C ASN A 89 6.34 -8.85 -18.70
N PHE A 90 7.00 -8.41 -17.64
CA PHE A 90 6.36 -8.18 -16.35
C PHE A 90 5.31 -7.06 -16.44
N TRP A 91 5.63 -5.98 -17.13
CA TRP A 91 4.72 -4.86 -17.37
C TRP A 91 3.50 -5.27 -18.17
N SER A 92 3.70 -6.05 -19.24
CA SER A 92 2.61 -6.59 -20.02
C SER A 92 1.66 -7.46 -19.16
N PHE A 93 2.22 -8.21 -18.22
CA PHE A 93 1.43 -9.00 -17.27
C PHE A 93 0.57 -8.10 -16.36
N VAL A 94 1.16 -7.09 -15.73
CA VAL A 94 0.42 -6.17 -14.85
C VAL A 94 -0.66 -5.42 -15.62
N GLU A 95 -0.38 -5.02 -16.87
CA GLU A 95 -1.30 -4.24 -17.69
C GLU A 95 -2.46 -5.05 -18.26
N PHE A 96 -2.24 -6.33 -18.62
CA PHE A 96 -3.19 -7.10 -19.43
C PHE A 96 -3.68 -8.40 -18.81
N ASP A 97 -2.99 -8.94 -17.82
CA ASP A 97 -3.37 -10.20 -17.18
C ASP A 97 -4.04 -9.99 -15.81
N LEU A 98 -3.77 -8.87 -15.13
CA LEU A 98 -4.44 -8.50 -13.88
C LEU A 98 -5.83 -7.91 -14.14
N GLY A 99 -6.68 -7.95 -13.12
CA GLY A 99 -8.05 -7.48 -13.18
C GLY A 99 -8.16 -5.99 -13.49
N TYR A 100 -9.23 -5.60 -14.17
CA TYR A 100 -9.51 -4.19 -14.50
C TYR A 100 -9.75 -3.31 -13.27
N TRP A 101 -10.19 -3.91 -12.17
CA TRP A 101 -10.53 -3.22 -10.93
C TRP A 101 -9.35 -3.01 -9.99
N ASP A 102 -8.14 -3.43 -10.40
CA ASP A 102 -6.88 -3.28 -9.67
C ASP A 102 -6.86 -3.94 -8.27
N ASP A 103 -7.79 -4.88 -8.03
CA ASP A 103 -8.07 -5.50 -6.73
C ASP A 103 -7.42 -6.89 -6.53
N ASP A 104 -6.53 -7.30 -7.43
CA ASP A 104 -5.88 -8.63 -7.41
C ASP A 104 -4.34 -8.59 -7.35
N TRP A 105 -3.76 -7.40 -7.31
CA TRP A 105 -2.31 -7.22 -7.33
C TRP A 105 -1.62 -7.81 -6.09
N LEU A 106 -2.28 -7.77 -4.91
CA LEU A 106 -1.68 -8.27 -3.68
C LEU A 106 -1.37 -9.76 -3.76
N LEU A 107 -2.38 -10.57 -4.14
CA LEU A 107 -2.18 -12.03 -4.26
C LEU A 107 -1.29 -12.39 -5.44
N ALA A 108 -1.33 -11.61 -6.54
CA ALA A 108 -0.39 -11.76 -7.65
C ALA A 108 1.06 -11.52 -7.19
N GLY A 109 1.29 -10.48 -6.38
CA GLY A 109 2.60 -10.20 -5.80
C GLY A 109 3.10 -11.30 -4.87
N MET A 110 2.21 -11.90 -4.09
CA MET A 110 2.51 -13.06 -3.24
C MET A 110 2.83 -14.31 -4.05
N GLU A 111 2.02 -14.62 -5.06
CA GLU A 111 2.24 -15.75 -5.97
C GLU A 111 3.60 -15.65 -6.67
N LEU A 112 3.99 -14.46 -7.10
CA LEU A 112 5.26 -14.22 -7.80
C LEU A 112 6.47 -14.11 -6.85
N GLY A 113 6.25 -14.00 -5.55
CA GLY A 113 7.32 -13.86 -4.55
C GLY A 113 7.89 -12.45 -4.42
N LEU A 114 7.12 -11.43 -4.81
CA LEU A 114 7.43 -10.01 -4.59
C LEU A 114 6.93 -9.51 -3.24
N ILE A 115 5.91 -10.14 -2.66
CA ILE A 115 5.31 -9.80 -1.37
C ILE A 115 5.31 -11.05 -0.49
N ASN A 116 5.71 -10.90 0.78
CA ASN A 116 5.74 -12.00 1.72
C ASN A 116 4.45 -12.08 2.54
N ASN A 117 4.17 -11.10 3.39
CA ASN A 117 2.94 -10.99 4.17
C ASN A 117 2.40 -9.56 4.07
N SER A 118 1.13 -9.36 4.39
CA SER A 118 0.50 -8.04 4.29
C SER A 118 -0.31 -7.63 5.51
N VAL A 119 -0.40 -6.32 5.71
CA VAL A 119 -1.34 -5.66 6.62
C VAL A 119 -2.00 -4.54 5.86
N VAL A 120 -3.31 -4.59 5.66
CA VAL A 120 -4.11 -3.46 5.20
C VAL A 120 -4.67 -2.68 6.40
N ILE A 121 -4.57 -1.36 6.35
CA ILE A 121 -5.11 -0.44 7.34
C ILE A 121 -6.13 0.46 6.65
N GLY A 122 -7.36 0.46 7.14
CA GLY A 122 -8.42 1.28 6.58
C GLY A 122 -9.55 0.48 5.94
N GLN A 123 -9.30 -0.75 5.59
CA GLN A 123 -10.20 -1.62 4.85
C GLN A 123 -11.61 -1.65 5.44
N GLN A 124 -12.61 -1.59 4.57
CA GLN A 124 -14.03 -1.61 4.91
C GLN A 124 -14.56 -3.04 5.08
N ASP A 125 -15.83 -3.17 5.50
CA ASP A 125 -16.49 -4.48 5.64
C ASP A 125 -16.54 -5.24 4.28
N ASN A 126 -16.59 -6.57 4.31
CA ASN A 126 -16.57 -7.49 3.16
C ASN A 126 -15.17 -7.79 2.58
N SER A 127 -14.23 -8.04 3.44
CA SER A 127 -12.85 -8.35 3.08
C SER A 127 -12.67 -9.73 2.44
N ASN A 128 -11.98 -9.79 1.30
CA ASN A 128 -11.48 -11.02 0.70
C ASN A 128 -10.48 -11.71 1.64
N ILE A 129 -9.67 -10.94 2.37
CA ILE A 129 -8.75 -11.44 3.39
C ILE A 129 -9.47 -12.30 4.44
N ARG A 130 -10.65 -11.87 4.91
CA ARG A 130 -11.45 -12.67 5.84
C ARG A 130 -12.00 -13.94 5.19
N ALA A 131 -12.42 -13.85 3.94
CA ALA A 131 -12.88 -15.02 3.18
C ALA A 131 -11.75 -16.05 2.98
N LEU A 132 -10.51 -15.60 2.89
CA LEU A 132 -9.30 -16.42 2.84
C LEU A 132 -8.82 -16.90 4.21
N ASN A 133 -9.56 -16.65 5.31
CA ASN A 133 -9.14 -16.95 6.68
C ASN A 133 -7.78 -16.33 7.05
N ASN A 134 -7.50 -15.13 6.56
CA ASN A 134 -6.25 -14.40 6.76
C ASN A 134 -4.98 -15.15 6.26
N CYS A 135 -5.13 -15.98 5.26
CA CYS A 135 -4.05 -16.82 4.74
C CYS A 135 -4.20 -17.04 3.24
N PHE A 136 -3.12 -16.86 2.50
CA PHE A 136 -3.01 -17.24 1.09
C PHE A 136 -1.89 -18.27 0.93
N VAL A 137 -2.12 -19.31 0.14
CA VAL A 137 -1.10 -20.31 -0.19
C VAL A 137 -0.82 -20.22 -1.68
N SER A 138 0.38 -19.80 -2.04
CA SER A 138 0.82 -19.70 -3.43
C SER A 138 0.97 -21.08 -4.07
N THR A 139 0.99 -21.14 -5.40
CA THR A 139 1.05 -22.41 -6.15
C THR A 139 2.32 -23.21 -5.90
N ASP A 140 3.39 -22.58 -5.41
CA ASP A 140 4.62 -23.22 -4.95
C ASP A 140 4.55 -23.70 -3.48
N GLY A 141 3.39 -23.57 -2.82
CA GLY A 141 3.13 -24.05 -1.47
C GLY A 141 3.58 -23.10 -0.35
N LYS A 142 4.04 -21.90 -0.66
CA LYS A 142 4.39 -20.90 0.34
C LYS A 142 3.14 -20.32 0.99
N VAL A 143 3.17 -20.19 2.32
CA VAL A 143 2.09 -19.63 3.11
C VAL A 143 2.36 -18.15 3.37
N HIS A 144 1.36 -17.31 3.05
CA HIS A 144 1.36 -15.88 3.27
C HIS A 144 0.29 -15.51 4.28
N GLU A 145 0.63 -14.66 5.22
CA GLU A 145 -0.31 -14.14 6.22
C GLU A 145 -0.84 -12.78 5.77
N LEU A 146 -2.16 -12.64 5.88
CA LEU A 146 -2.91 -11.46 5.46
C LEU A 146 -3.65 -10.91 6.67
N TYR A 147 -3.53 -9.61 6.93
CA TYR A 147 -4.22 -8.98 8.05
C TYR A 147 -4.96 -7.73 7.58
N SER A 148 -6.15 -7.51 8.12
CA SER A 148 -6.92 -6.29 7.88
C SER A 148 -7.28 -5.60 9.19
N ILE A 149 -7.15 -4.28 9.22
CA ILE A 149 -7.46 -3.41 10.34
C ILE A 149 -8.37 -2.31 9.85
N ASN A 150 -9.62 -2.33 10.27
CA ASN A 150 -10.54 -1.25 9.97
C ASN A 150 -10.17 -0.03 10.81
N HIS A 151 -9.99 1.12 10.18
CA HIS A 151 -9.63 2.31 10.91
C HIS A 151 -10.75 3.32 11.08
N LEU A 152 -11.82 3.20 10.32
CA LEU A 152 -13.04 3.96 10.51
C LEU A 152 -14.26 3.06 10.36
N ASN A 153 -15.32 3.41 11.08
CA ASN A 153 -16.64 2.91 10.79
C ASN A 153 -17.18 3.74 9.61
N THR A 154 -17.23 3.16 8.44
CA THR A 154 -17.20 3.76 7.12
C THR A 154 -18.42 4.57 6.70
N SER A 155 -19.44 4.59 7.45
CA SER A 155 -20.50 5.54 7.21
C SER A 155 -20.18 6.88 7.87
N LEU A 156 -19.24 7.61 7.32
CA LEU A 156 -19.29 9.06 7.34
C LEU A 156 -20.50 9.44 6.48
N GLY A 157 -21.67 8.96 6.93
CA GLY A 157 -22.90 9.04 6.15
C GLY A 157 -23.15 10.47 5.72
N CYS A 158 -23.68 10.60 4.54
CA CYS A 158 -24.02 11.78 3.73
C CYS A 158 -24.70 12.97 4.42
N ARG A 159 -24.78 13.05 5.69
CA ARG A 159 -25.52 14.10 6.38
C ARG A 159 -24.65 15.08 7.16
N GLY A 160 -23.46 15.35 6.67
CA GLY A 160 -22.62 16.44 7.22
C GLY A 160 -22.22 16.24 8.71
N CYS A 161 -22.49 15.11 9.25
CA CYS A 161 -22.29 14.79 10.65
C CYS A 161 -21.04 13.96 10.83
N LEU A 162 -19.90 14.52 10.47
CA LEU A 162 -18.62 14.12 11.07
C LEU A 162 -18.64 14.59 12.52
N GLY A 163 -19.62 14.13 13.28
CA GLY A 163 -19.67 14.35 14.73
C GLY A 163 -18.59 13.54 15.42
N ASP A 164 -18.17 13.99 16.58
CA ASP A 164 -17.16 13.35 17.44
C ASP A 164 -17.39 11.86 17.71
N ASN A 165 -18.57 11.34 17.42
CA ASN A 165 -18.96 9.94 17.60
C ASN A 165 -18.46 8.98 16.48
N VAL A 166 -17.89 9.48 15.42
CA VAL A 166 -17.42 8.64 14.29
C VAL A 166 -16.03 8.08 14.54
N ILE A 167 -15.23 8.74 15.36
CA ILE A 167 -13.89 8.27 15.73
C ILE A 167 -14.04 7.44 17.00
N LYS A 168 -14.51 6.19 16.84
CA LYS A 168 -14.40 5.21 17.91
C LYS A 168 -12.95 4.75 17.98
N GLU A 169 -12.55 4.40 19.23
CA GLU A 169 -11.21 3.99 19.62
C GLU A 169 -10.17 3.91 18.50
N PRO A 170 -9.08 4.60 18.66
CA PRO A 170 -8.20 4.87 17.57
C PRO A 170 -7.66 3.54 17.01
N TYR A 171 -7.82 3.34 15.71
CA TYR A 171 -7.17 2.26 14.96
C TYR A 171 -5.68 2.15 15.33
N TYR A 172 -5.02 3.25 15.73
CA TYR A 172 -3.63 3.24 16.16
C TYR A 172 -3.40 2.33 17.38
N THR A 173 -4.36 2.12 18.26
CA THR A 173 -4.22 1.17 19.35
C THR A 173 -4.08 -0.25 18.82
N ALA A 174 -4.88 -0.63 17.82
CA ALA A 174 -4.76 -1.94 17.17
C ALA A 174 -3.42 -2.06 16.45
N VAL A 175 -3.05 -1.03 15.69
CA VAL A 175 -1.80 -1.00 14.93
C VAL A 175 -0.58 -0.96 15.87
N ARG A 176 -0.62 -0.14 16.93
CA ARG A 176 0.43 -0.12 17.95
C ARG A 176 0.62 -1.49 18.59
N ASN A 177 -0.47 -2.14 18.96
CA ASN A 177 -0.43 -3.46 19.55
C ASN A 177 0.20 -4.50 18.62
N MET A 178 0.05 -4.35 17.29
CA MET A 178 0.74 -5.19 16.31
C MET A 178 2.26 -5.04 16.38
N PHE A 179 2.75 -3.83 16.61
CA PHE A 179 4.19 -3.53 16.62
C PHE A 179 4.85 -3.72 17.98
N GLU A 180 4.13 -3.51 19.06
CA GLU A 180 4.69 -3.51 20.42
C GLU A 180 4.49 -4.80 21.19
N TYR A 181 3.42 -5.55 20.90
CA TYR A 181 3.05 -6.71 21.73
C TYR A 181 3.17 -8.03 20.99
N ASN A 182 4.12 -8.83 21.45
CA ASN A 182 4.34 -10.21 21.01
C ASN A 182 3.33 -11.20 21.63
N GLN A 183 2.20 -10.74 22.18
CA GLN A 183 1.29 -11.57 22.97
C GLN A 183 -0.07 -11.79 22.27
N PRO A 184 -0.73 -12.96 22.47
CA PRO A 184 -2.09 -13.17 21.99
C PRO A 184 -3.07 -12.08 22.52
N PRO A 185 -4.01 -11.60 21.71
CA PRO A 185 -4.31 -12.03 20.33
C PRO A 185 -3.36 -11.48 19.25
N TYR A 186 -2.43 -10.61 19.61
CA TYR A 186 -1.57 -9.85 18.70
C TYR A 186 -0.29 -10.57 18.28
N GLY A 187 0.05 -11.71 18.88
CA GLY A 187 1.26 -12.49 18.54
C GLY A 187 1.35 -12.98 17.08
N ARG A 188 0.25 -12.86 16.32
CA ARG A 188 0.27 -13.13 14.86
C ARG A 188 1.03 -12.09 14.06
N TYR A 189 1.26 -10.90 14.63
CA TYR A 189 1.88 -9.77 13.96
C TYR A 189 3.39 -9.63 14.20
N ASN A 190 4.02 -10.63 14.78
CA ASN A 190 5.47 -10.63 15.08
C ASN A 190 6.34 -10.32 13.88
N LYS A 191 5.85 -10.65 12.68
CA LYS A 191 6.56 -10.41 11.41
C LYS A 191 6.70 -8.94 11.07
N PHE A 192 5.90 -8.08 11.71
CA PHE A 192 5.93 -6.63 11.55
C PHE A 192 6.47 -5.91 12.78
N SER A 193 6.79 -6.63 13.85
CA SER A 193 7.29 -6.05 15.11
C SER A 193 8.62 -5.34 14.94
N LYS A 194 9.02 -4.54 15.93
CA LYS A 194 10.32 -3.86 15.97
C LYS A 194 11.51 -4.83 15.86
N GLU A 195 11.32 -6.05 16.28
CA GLU A 195 12.34 -7.11 16.27
C GLU A 195 12.37 -7.87 14.95
N ALA A 196 11.38 -7.66 14.07
CA ALA A 196 11.35 -8.33 12.78
C ALA A 196 12.48 -7.83 11.88
N THR A 197 13.26 -8.75 11.36
CA THR A 197 14.36 -8.46 10.43
C THR A 197 13.92 -8.41 8.97
N THR A 198 12.71 -8.88 8.68
CA THR A 198 12.15 -8.83 7.32
C THR A 198 11.84 -7.38 6.94
N PRO A 199 12.36 -6.89 5.82
CA PRO A 199 12.05 -5.56 5.33
C PRO A 199 10.56 -5.43 5.02
N PHE A 200 10.03 -4.21 5.09
CA PHE A 200 8.69 -3.95 4.61
C PHE A 200 8.60 -2.69 3.76
N ILE A 201 7.62 -2.66 2.90
CA ILE A 201 7.23 -1.55 2.07
C ILE A 201 6.02 -0.89 2.73
N LEU A 202 5.99 0.44 2.74
CA LEU A 202 4.83 1.21 3.16
C LEU A 202 4.14 1.76 1.92
N ASP A 203 2.88 1.43 1.76
CA ASP A 203 2.08 1.88 0.64
C ASP A 203 0.87 2.67 1.12
N PHE A 204 0.48 3.70 0.36
CA PHE A 204 -0.72 4.49 0.59
C PHE A 204 -1.55 4.52 -0.69
N ASP A 205 -2.71 3.90 -0.65
CA ASP A 205 -3.76 4.22 -1.60
C ASP A 205 -4.57 5.38 -1.05
N LEU A 206 -4.67 6.45 -1.84
CA LEU A 206 -5.30 7.69 -1.38
C LEU A 206 -6.81 7.55 -1.20
N ASP A 207 -7.46 6.58 -1.79
CA ASP A 207 -8.87 6.32 -1.61
C ASP A 207 -9.22 5.90 -0.16
N CYS A 208 -8.23 5.38 0.58
CA CYS A 208 -8.31 5.15 2.02
C CYS A 208 -8.78 6.38 2.81
N PHE A 209 -8.51 7.56 2.31
CA PHE A 209 -8.79 8.85 2.95
C PHE A 209 -9.97 9.58 2.32
N THR A 210 -10.89 8.83 1.73
CA THR A 210 -12.09 9.36 1.09
C THR A 210 -13.36 9.05 1.87
N THR A 211 -14.40 9.82 1.57
CA THR A 211 -15.76 9.58 2.06
C THR A 211 -16.75 9.76 0.93
N GLU A 212 -17.81 8.99 0.96
CA GLU A 212 -18.89 9.09 -0.01
C GLU A 212 -20.05 9.93 0.55
N CYS A 213 -20.54 10.84 -0.25
CA CYS A 213 -21.70 11.65 0.05
C CYS A 213 -22.54 11.86 -1.21
N GLU A 214 -23.83 11.48 -1.18
CA GLU A 214 -24.76 11.64 -2.31
C GLU A 214 -24.19 11.09 -3.64
N GLU A 215 -23.69 9.86 -3.60
CA GLU A 215 -23.08 9.15 -4.74
C GLU A 215 -21.81 9.82 -5.30
N LYS A 216 -21.21 10.72 -4.55
CA LYS A 216 -19.93 11.35 -4.90
C LYS A 216 -18.88 11.07 -3.85
N ILE A 217 -17.65 10.88 -4.31
CA ILE A 217 -16.50 10.64 -3.48
C ILE A 217 -15.76 11.96 -3.26
N TYR A 218 -15.34 12.19 -2.04
CA TYR A 218 -14.61 13.38 -1.60
C TYR A 218 -13.43 12.98 -0.72
N ALA A 219 -12.36 13.74 -0.77
CA ALA A 219 -11.33 13.68 0.25
C ALA A 219 -11.92 13.93 1.65
N TRP A 220 -11.38 13.27 2.65
CA TRP A 220 -11.73 13.64 4.03
C TRP A 220 -11.48 15.12 4.27
N PRO A 221 -12.30 15.78 5.12
CA PRO A 221 -11.92 17.08 5.63
C PRO A 221 -10.55 17.03 6.28
N GLU A 222 -9.71 18.01 6.01
CA GLU A 222 -8.35 18.11 6.57
C GLU A 222 -8.32 17.93 8.09
N THR A 223 -9.32 18.49 8.79
CA THR A 223 -9.46 18.36 10.24
C THR A 223 -9.57 16.90 10.70
N ILE A 224 -10.22 16.05 9.91
CA ILE A 224 -10.34 14.61 10.20
C ILE A 224 -9.00 13.92 9.98
N PHE A 225 -8.37 14.15 8.83
CA PHE A 225 -7.06 13.60 8.53
C PHE A 225 -6.03 13.98 9.61
N ARG A 226 -5.95 15.26 9.95
CA ARG A 226 -5.05 15.78 10.97
C ARG A 226 -5.29 15.16 12.34
N ARG A 227 -6.57 15.02 12.75
CA ARG A 227 -6.94 14.37 14.01
C ARG A 227 -6.55 12.90 14.04
N MET A 228 -6.69 12.21 12.92
CA MET A 228 -6.39 10.78 12.81
C MET A 228 -4.89 10.48 12.80
N TYR A 229 -4.08 11.34 12.17
CA TYR A 229 -2.69 11.00 11.86
C TYR A 229 -1.64 11.93 12.48
N TYR A 230 -2.04 13.08 13.03
CA TYR A 230 -1.08 14.11 13.45
C TYR A 230 -1.32 14.70 14.85
N GLU A 231 -2.54 14.95 15.28
CA GLU A 231 -2.82 15.69 16.53
C GLU A 231 -2.40 14.91 17.78
N HIS A 232 -2.51 13.59 17.78
CA HIS A 232 -2.12 12.75 18.89
C HIS A 232 -0.64 12.35 18.79
N ASP A 233 0.13 12.63 19.82
CA ASP A 233 1.57 12.33 19.86
C ASP A 233 1.88 10.86 19.61
N GLU A 234 1.08 9.94 20.14
CA GLU A 234 1.26 8.50 19.95
C GLU A 234 1.08 8.08 18.50
N VAL A 235 0.06 8.62 17.80
CA VAL A 235 -0.16 8.34 16.39
C VAL A 235 0.96 8.91 15.54
N ARG A 236 1.33 10.16 15.80
CA ARG A 236 2.42 10.83 15.09
C ARG A 236 3.74 10.08 15.28
N PHE A 237 4.02 9.63 16.50
CA PHE A 237 5.20 8.81 16.78
C PHE A 237 5.15 7.49 15.99
N PHE A 238 4.01 6.81 16.02
CA PHE A 238 3.80 5.57 15.28
C PHE A 238 4.00 5.76 13.76
N MET A 239 3.37 6.77 13.15
CA MET A 239 3.53 7.06 11.73
C MET A 239 4.99 7.35 11.35
N ARG A 240 5.67 8.15 12.15
CA ARG A 240 7.11 8.40 11.97
C ARG A 240 7.94 7.12 12.07
N GLU A 241 7.59 6.24 12.97
CA GLU A 241 8.29 4.97 13.14
C GLU A 241 8.12 4.05 11.93
N ILE A 242 6.90 3.84 11.45
CA ILE A 242 6.68 2.99 10.27
C ILE A 242 7.31 3.59 9.02
N ILE A 243 7.21 4.91 8.83
CA ILE A 243 7.88 5.63 7.75
C ILE A 243 9.40 5.43 7.85
N SER A 244 9.99 5.62 9.04
CA SER A 244 11.43 5.51 9.22
C SER A 244 11.97 4.09 9.00
N ARG A 245 11.18 3.07 9.26
CA ARG A 245 11.55 1.64 9.14
C ARG A 245 11.25 1.04 7.77
N SER A 246 10.35 1.62 6.99
CA SER A 246 10.06 1.14 5.64
C SER A 246 11.29 1.23 4.75
N GLN A 247 11.42 0.33 3.78
CA GLN A 247 12.51 0.35 2.78
C GLN A 247 12.34 1.51 1.82
N PHE A 248 11.16 1.66 1.28
CA PHE A 248 10.68 2.79 0.50
C PHE A 248 9.17 2.93 0.69
N ILE A 249 8.60 3.98 0.13
CA ILE A 249 7.19 4.32 0.27
C ILE A 249 6.59 4.45 -1.12
N THR A 250 5.40 3.93 -1.31
CA THR A 250 4.59 4.10 -2.50
C THR A 250 3.31 4.85 -2.16
N ILE A 251 2.83 5.68 -3.08
CA ILE A 251 1.59 6.44 -2.94
C ILE A 251 0.82 6.34 -4.25
N CYS A 252 -0.31 5.65 -4.21
CA CYS A 252 -1.24 5.59 -5.33
C CYS A 252 -2.26 6.72 -5.22
N ARG A 253 -2.36 7.56 -6.26
CA ARG A 253 -3.33 8.66 -6.27
C ARG A 253 -4.74 8.21 -6.61
N GLU A 254 -4.88 7.19 -7.39
CA GLU A 254 -6.14 6.61 -7.85
C GLU A 254 -7.28 7.63 -8.09
N PRO A 255 -7.12 8.58 -9.01
CA PRO A 255 -8.08 9.68 -9.16
C PRO A 255 -9.52 9.19 -9.42
N GLY A 256 -9.68 8.01 -10.04
CA GLY A 256 -10.98 7.39 -10.29
C GLY A 256 -11.74 7.04 -9.02
N CYS A 257 -11.03 6.52 -8.02
CA CYS A 257 -11.58 6.10 -6.73
C CYS A 257 -11.59 7.20 -5.68
N CYS A 258 -10.79 8.26 -5.89
CA CYS A 258 -10.72 9.42 -4.98
C CYS A 258 -11.74 10.54 -5.27
N GLY A 259 -12.60 10.38 -6.29
CA GLY A 259 -13.55 11.46 -6.67
C GLY A 259 -12.96 12.50 -7.64
N GLY A 260 -11.87 12.15 -8.30
CA GLY A 260 -11.17 12.95 -9.30
C GLY A 260 -9.82 13.47 -8.82
N ILE A 261 -9.03 13.97 -9.78
CA ILE A 261 -7.65 14.42 -9.54
C ILE A 261 -7.57 15.55 -8.49
N GLY A 262 -8.58 16.40 -8.40
CA GLY A 262 -8.64 17.47 -7.41
C GLY A 262 -8.76 16.96 -5.98
N GLU A 263 -9.52 15.90 -5.77
CA GLU A 263 -9.70 15.29 -4.45
C GLU A 263 -8.47 14.45 -4.07
N SER A 264 -7.90 13.68 -5.01
CA SER A 264 -6.67 12.93 -4.74
C SER A 264 -5.48 13.84 -4.44
N ASN A 265 -5.35 14.98 -5.13
CA ASN A 265 -4.30 15.96 -4.83
C ASN A 265 -4.45 16.59 -3.44
N LYS A 266 -5.68 16.86 -2.97
CA LYS A 266 -5.89 17.32 -1.59
C LYS A 266 -5.40 16.31 -0.57
N ILE A 267 -5.67 15.02 -0.79
CA ILE A 267 -5.20 13.97 0.11
C ILE A 267 -3.68 13.89 0.07
N LEU A 268 -3.08 13.97 -1.11
CA LEU A 268 -1.62 13.99 -1.25
C LEU A 268 -0.99 15.19 -0.52
N GLU A 269 -1.62 16.38 -0.57
CA GLU A 269 -1.20 17.54 0.20
C GLU A 269 -1.27 17.29 1.72
N TYR A 270 -2.29 16.59 2.21
CA TYR A 270 -2.37 16.24 3.63
C TYR A 270 -1.27 15.26 4.03
N LEU A 271 -1.01 14.21 3.24
CA LEU A 271 0.11 13.32 3.48
C LEU A 271 1.43 14.08 3.51
N ASP A 272 1.66 14.95 2.53
CA ASP A 272 2.87 15.77 2.47
C ASP A 272 3.02 16.64 3.72
N GLN A 273 2.00 17.40 4.06
CA GLN A 273 2.03 18.32 5.18
C GLN A 273 2.21 17.63 6.53
N TYR A 274 1.50 16.54 6.77
CA TYR A 274 1.40 15.93 8.10
C TYR A 274 2.33 14.73 8.32
N LEU A 275 2.69 14.00 7.26
CA LEU A 275 3.54 12.82 7.35
C LEU A 275 4.94 13.05 6.78
N PHE A 276 5.08 13.91 5.78
CA PHE A 276 6.35 14.17 5.10
C PHE A 276 6.89 15.59 5.29
N GLU A 277 6.28 16.37 6.19
CA GLU A 277 6.76 17.69 6.63
C GLU A 277 6.87 18.72 5.49
N GLY A 278 6.00 18.65 4.47
CA GLY A 278 5.99 19.53 3.30
C GLY A 278 7.13 19.27 2.31
N ASN A 279 7.72 18.09 2.36
CA ASN A 279 8.89 17.79 1.54
C ASN A 279 8.56 17.30 0.11
N LEU A 280 7.38 16.77 -0.15
CA LEU A 280 7.01 16.31 -1.50
C LEU A 280 6.89 17.48 -2.49
N GLY A 281 6.41 18.65 -2.03
CA GLY A 281 6.27 19.84 -2.88
C GLY A 281 7.56 20.58 -3.19
N THR A 282 8.64 20.33 -2.45
CA THR A 282 9.93 21.04 -2.56
C THR A 282 11.03 20.19 -3.19
N MET A 283 10.80 18.92 -3.37
CA MET A 283 11.80 18.01 -3.92
C MET A 283 11.82 18.06 -5.44
N SER A 284 13.02 18.19 -5.97
CA SER A 284 13.25 18.01 -7.41
C SER A 284 12.89 16.57 -7.79
N ILE A 285 12.03 16.44 -8.78
CA ILE A 285 11.85 15.20 -9.54
C ILE A 285 13.25 14.78 -10.01
N ILE A 286 13.69 13.61 -9.60
CA ILE A 286 15.02 13.09 -9.92
C ILE A 286 14.99 12.48 -11.32
#